data_f06ee2b4a34ac34effc01d622c249e76
#
_entry.id   f06ee2b4a34ac34effc01d622c249e76
#
_cell.length_a   1.000
_cell.length_b   1.000
_cell.length_c   1.000
_cell.angle_alpha   90.00
_cell.angle_beta   90.00
_cell.angle_gamma   90.00
#
_symmetry.space_group_name_H-M   'P 1'
#
loop_
_entity.id
_entity.type
_entity.pdbx_description
1 polymer ?
#
loop_
_entity_poly.entity_id
_entity_poly.type
_entity_poly.pdbx_seq_one_letter_code
_entity_poly.pdbx_strand_id
1 'polypeptide(L)'
;MSYSPKLEWAKEWLKETKKPYIGGEFIEPHGPAIESINPATGEILGYVATCTEEDVNAAVAAARDAFDNGPWTSTISHKERANIMRQMAQIIRDHVEELATLEALDNGKTFSEGCEDTINVADFLDYYSGWADKYYGEVNPVSGDFFSYTVREPIGVCGQIVPWNYPMDMAGYKIAPALAMRNTIVFKSSSSTMFSMIRTAELFHESGLLPKGVFNLITGKGSIGTYLTRHKDVDKVAFTGSTEVGRQLVHDSADSNLKHVSLELGGKSANIIFDDYPDMDWAIERSFVAMFYGKGEKCSEPTRLLVQRTVYDQVLEGLVKYAEENWKVGDPFDPATTQGAQVNKAQFDRIMNYIEIGKSEGARLVLGGDRNVEGSNANGYFINPTIFADCTNNMRICQEEIFGPVLAVIPFDTEEEAIAIANDSEYGLAAGFWTGDVSRTQRVANQLQAGQVFINKYGCYEHTSPFGGYKVSGWGMECGNLSLDLYTKRKSIWYAY
;
A
#
# COMPACT_ATOMS: atom_id res chain seq x y z
N MET A 1 -19.30 3.12 -14.92
CA MET A 1 -20.24 4.05 -14.27
C MET A 1 -19.47 5.33 -13.99
N SER A 2 -20.06 6.51 -14.17
CA SER A 2 -19.44 7.76 -13.77
C SER A 2 -19.76 7.99 -12.29
N TYR A 3 -18.78 7.91 -11.41
CA TYR A 3 -18.90 8.27 -10.00
C TYR A 3 -18.88 9.78 -9.82
N SER A 4 -19.51 10.27 -8.75
CA SER A 4 -19.55 11.69 -8.41
C SER A 4 -19.19 11.90 -6.94
N PRO A 5 -18.33 12.89 -6.60
CA PRO A 5 -17.95 13.13 -5.21
C PRO A 5 -19.12 13.56 -4.33
N LYS A 6 -19.15 13.08 -3.10
CA LYS A 6 -20.18 13.34 -2.08
C LYS A 6 -19.73 14.43 -1.10
N LEU A 7 -19.28 15.58 -1.60
CA LEU A 7 -18.69 16.64 -0.78
C LEU A 7 -19.62 17.18 0.32
N GLU A 8 -20.90 17.43 0.01
CA GLU A 8 -21.84 17.94 1.00
C GLU A 8 -22.15 16.90 2.09
N TRP A 9 -22.26 15.63 1.70
CA TRP A 9 -22.40 14.53 2.65
C TRP A 9 -21.14 14.42 3.54
N ALA A 10 -19.94 14.43 2.94
CA ALA A 10 -18.69 14.35 3.69
C ALA A 10 -18.53 15.51 4.67
N LYS A 11 -18.86 16.73 4.26
CA LYS A 11 -18.86 17.91 5.12
C LYS A 11 -19.79 17.77 6.33
N GLU A 12 -20.97 17.19 6.15
CA GLU A 12 -21.89 16.93 7.27
C GLU A 12 -21.35 15.82 8.17
N TRP A 13 -20.89 14.71 7.57
CA TRP A 13 -20.35 13.57 8.31
C TRP A 13 -19.11 13.94 9.14
N LEU A 14 -18.24 14.84 8.65
CA LEU A 14 -17.01 15.30 9.32
C LEU A 14 -17.24 16.28 10.49
N LYS A 15 -18.46 16.78 10.71
CA LYS A 15 -18.75 17.67 11.86
C LYS A 15 -18.58 16.98 13.21
N GLU A 16 -18.81 15.69 13.27
CA GLU A 16 -18.68 14.90 14.48
C GLU A 16 -17.27 14.33 14.59
N THR A 17 -16.70 14.35 15.80
CA THR A 17 -15.43 13.65 16.08
C THR A 17 -15.60 12.17 15.83
N LYS A 18 -14.76 11.62 14.96
CA LYS A 18 -14.79 10.19 14.61
C LYS A 18 -14.12 9.34 15.67
N LYS A 19 -14.59 8.11 15.82
CA LYS A 19 -14.26 7.22 16.94
C LYS A 19 -13.68 5.89 16.45
N PRO A 20 -12.83 5.21 17.25
CA PRO A 20 -12.43 3.84 17.00
C PRO A 20 -13.61 2.87 17.13
N TYR A 21 -13.49 1.71 16.46
CA TYR A 21 -14.46 0.62 16.49
C TYR A 21 -13.85 -0.60 17.18
N ILE A 22 -14.34 -0.94 18.37
CA ILE A 22 -13.75 -2.00 19.21
C ILE A 22 -14.86 -2.89 19.75
N GLY A 23 -14.68 -4.20 19.62
CA GLY A 23 -15.60 -5.19 20.17
C GLY A 23 -17.02 -5.14 19.59
N GLY A 24 -17.16 -4.57 18.38
CA GLY A 24 -18.45 -4.43 17.71
C GLY A 24 -19.19 -3.11 18.00
N GLU A 25 -18.53 -2.12 18.58
CA GLU A 25 -19.12 -0.83 18.94
C GLU A 25 -18.15 0.34 18.70
N PHE A 26 -18.67 1.53 18.37
CA PHE A 26 -17.90 2.77 18.37
C PHE A 26 -17.78 3.28 19.80
N ILE A 27 -16.56 3.36 20.31
CA ILE A 27 -16.32 3.71 21.71
C ILE A 27 -15.79 5.13 21.87
N GLU A 28 -15.97 5.71 23.07
CA GLU A 28 -15.23 6.90 23.51
C GLU A 28 -13.85 6.44 24.00
N PRO A 29 -12.75 6.73 23.24
CA PRO A 29 -11.43 6.31 23.66
C PRO A 29 -10.86 7.23 24.74
N HIS A 30 -9.82 6.77 25.42
CA HIS A 30 -9.20 7.49 26.53
C HIS A 30 -8.19 8.57 26.07
N GLY A 31 -7.82 8.60 24.80
CA GLY A 31 -6.86 9.56 24.26
C GLY A 31 -7.51 10.83 23.71
N PRO A 32 -6.71 11.89 23.48
CA PRO A 32 -7.21 13.14 22.93
C PRO A 32 -7.61 13.00 21.45
N ALA A 33 -8.53 13.86 21.01
CA ALA A 33 -8.79 13.98 19.58
C ALA A 33 -7.62 14.67 18.85
N ILE A 34 -7.36 14.24 17.63
CA ILE A 34 -6.38 14.84 16.72
C ILE A 34 -7.09 15.39 15.48
N GLU A 35 -6.51 16.43 14.92
CA GLU A 35 -6.97 17.05 13.69
C GLU A 35 -6.59 16.20 12.48
N SER A 36 -7.49 16.11 11.50
CA SER A 36 -7.17 15.72 10.13
C SER A 36 -7.19 16.96 9.25
N ILE A 37 -6.17 17.12 8.41
CA ILE A 37 -5.97 18.31 7.58
C ILE A 37 -6.21 17.93 6.12
N ASN A 38 -6.94 18.78 5.39
CA ASN A 38 -7.05 18.67 3.93
C ASN A 38 -5.74 19.10 3.29
N PRO A 39 -4.99 18.22 2.65
CA PRO A 39 -3.71 18.56 2.03
C PRO A 39 -3.83 19.52 0.84
N ALA A 40 -5.01 19.59 0.20
CA ALA A 40 -5.25 20.50 -0.92
C ALA A 40 -5.52 21.94 -0.48
N THR A 41 -5.97 22.17 0.76
CA THR A 41 -6.31 23.52 1.24
C THR A 41 -5.52 23.95 2.49
N GLY A 42 -4.94 22.99 3.21
CA GLY A 42 -4.31 23.23 4.52
C GLY A 42 -5.30 23.43 5.66
N GLU A 43 -6.61 23.29 5.41
CA GLU A 43 -7.66 23.50 6.42
C GLU A 43 -7.96 22.22 7.20
N ILE A 44 -8.49 22.38 8.42
CA ILE A 44 -8.96 21.27 9.23
C ILE A 44 -10.22 20.68 8.60
N LEU A 45 -10.20 19.37 8.31
CA LEU A 45 -11.34 18.60 7.82
C LEU A 45 -12.26 18.18 8.97
N GLY A 46 -11.70 17.73 10.06
CA GLY A 46 -12.42 17.19 11.19
C GLY A 46 -11.48 16.63 12.24
N TYR A 47 -12.04 15.91 13.20
CA TYR A 47 -11.31 15.37 14.35
C TYR A 47 -11.51 13.87 14.48
N VAL A 48 -10.48 13.17 14.93
CA VAL A 48 -10.51 11.74 15.24
C VAL A 48 -10.05 11.54 16.67
N ALA A 49 -10.88 10.93 17.50
CA ALA A 49 -10.54 10.51 18.84
C ALA A 49 -9.49 9.39 18.81
N THR A 50 -8.45 9.47 19.64
CA THR A 50 -7.32 8.52 19.58
C THR A 50 -7.37 7.53 20.72
N CYS A 51 -6.94 6.29 20.42
CA CYS A 51 -6.77 5.25 21.41
C CYS A 51 -5.58 5.51 22.34
N THR A 52 -5.60 4.89 23.51
CA THR A 52 -4.49 4.69 24.43
C THR A 52 -4.03 3.23 24.43
N GLU A 53 -3.06 2.88 25.25
CA GLU A 53 -2.66 1.50 25.48
C GLU A 53 -3.82 0.64 26.00
N GLU A 54 -4.64 1.20 26.89
CA GLU A 54 -5.84 0.54 27.44
C GLU A 54 -6.85 0.20 26.35
N ASP A 55 -7.10 1.13 25.43
CA ASP A 55 -8.01 0.90 24.29
C ASP A 55 -7.46 -0.17 23.33
N VAL A 56 -6.14 -0.19 23.10
CA VAL A 56 -5.48 -1.24 22.30
C VAL A 56 -5.63 -2.60 22.97
N ASN A 57 -5.41 -2.67 24.29
CA ASN A 57 -5.60 -3.89 25.06
C ASN A 57 -7.06 -4.39 24.97
N ALA A 58 -8.05 -3.49 25.05
CA ALA A 58 -9.46 -3.83 24.88
C ALA A 58 -9.75 -4.37 23.46
N ALA A 59 -9.18 -3.75 22.41
CA ALA A 59 -9.33 -4.22 21.03
C ALA A 59 -8.73 -5.62 20.82
N VAL A 60 -7.54 -5.86 21.37
CA VAL A 60 -6.89 -7.17 21.28
C VAL A 60 -7.66 -8.22 22.09
N ALA A 61 -8.15 -7.87 23.29
CA ALA A 61 -8.97 -8.78 24.10
C ALA A 61 -10.28 -9.17 23.38
N ALA A 62 -10.95 -8.20 22.73
CA ALA A 62 -12.15 -8.45 21.93
C ALA A 62 -11.85 -9.35 20.72
N ALA A 63 -10.72 -9.12 20.02
CA ALA A 63 -10.28 -9.96 18.91
C ALA A 63 -9.92 -11.38 19.37
N ARG A 64 -9.27 -11.52 20.53
CA ARG A 64 -8.90 -12.80 21.12
C ARG A 64 -10.14 -13.60 21.53
N ASP A 65 -11.09 -12.98 22.20
CA ASP A 65 -12.34 -13.65 22.58
C ASP A 65 -13.14 -14.09 21.35
N ALA A 66 -13.24 -13.23 20.32
CA ALA A 66 -13.88 -13.57 19.05
C ALA A 66 -13.17 -14.73 18.33
N PHE A 67 -11.84 -14.84 18.45
CA PHE A 67 -11.07 -15.93 17.88
C PHE A 67 -11.26 -17.24 18.64
N ASP A 68 -11.12 -17.21 19.97
CA ASP A 68 -11.11 -18.41 20.79
C ASP A 68 -12.51 -18.97 21.03
N ASN A 69 -13.52 -18.09 21.20
CA ASN A 69 -14.87 -18.45 21.63
C ASN A 69 -15.97 -18.05 20.63
N GLY A 70 -15.65 -17.20 19.63
CA GLY A 70 -16.63 -16.64 18.72
C GLY A 70 -17.07 -17.58 17.59
N PRO A 71 -18.20 -17.27 16.93
CA PRO A 71 -18.74 -18.10 15.86
C PRO A 71 -17.89 -18.04 14.58
N TRP A 72 -17.07 -17.01 14.38
CA TRP A 72 -16.24 -16.84 13.18
C TRP A 72 -15.28 -17.99 12.95
N THR A 73 -14.70 -18.51 14.03
CA THR A 73 -13.73 -19.62 14.03
C THR A 73 -14.37 -20.97 14.23
N SER A 74 -15.51 -21.03 14.96
CA SER A 74 -16.09 -22.28 15.44
C SER A 74 -17.27 -22.79 14.63
N THR A 75 -18.28 -21.95 14.33
CA THR A 75 -19.58 -22.40 13.79
C THR A 75 -19.88 -21.86 12.38
N ILE A 76 -19.33 -20.69 12.00
CA ILE A 76 -19.52 -20.15 10.65
C ILE A 76 -18.78 -21.04 9.65
N SER A 77 -19.54 -21.66 8.75
CA SER A 77 -18.98 -22.52 7.72
C SER A 77 -18.16 -21.75 6.68
N HIS A 78 -17.30 -22.45 5.94
CA HIS A 78 -16.54 -21.86 4.84
C HIS A 78 -17.45 -21.14 3.81
N LYS A 79 -18.60 -21.74 3.50
CA LYS A 79 -19.59 -21.19 2.57
C LYS A 79 -20.20 -19.89 3.09
N GLU A 80 -20.60 -19.86 4.35
CA GLU A 80 -21.15 -18.66 5.00
C GLU A 80 -20.13 -17.54 5.06
N ARG A 81 -18.88 -17.84 5.46
CA ARG A 81 -17.80 -16.87 5.47
C ARG A 81 -17.56 -16.27 4.09
N ALA A 82 -17.48 -17.12 3.04
CA ALA A 82 -17.35 -16.65 1.67
C ALA A 82 -18.53 -15.74 1.26
N ASN A 83 -19.75 -16.05 1.66
CA ASN A 83 -20.91 -15.22 1.40
C ASN A 83 -20.86 -13.88 2.15
N ILE A 84 -20.43 -13.88 3.41
CA ILE A 84 -20.24 -12.65 4.19
C ILE A 84 -19.21 -11.75 3.49
N MET A 85 -18.08 -12.28 3.06
CA MET A 85 -17.04 -11.51 2.38
C MET A 85 -17.55 -10.90 1.05
N ARG A 86 -18.38 -11.63 0.26
CA ARG A 86 -18.98 -11.08 -0.96
C ARG A 86 -20.00 -9.97 -0.66
N GLN A 87 -20.78 -10.11 0.42
CA GLN A 87 -21.68 -9.05 0.85
C GLN A 87 -20.91 -7.81 1.32
N MET A 88 -19.79 -7.99 2.02
CA MET A 88 -18.88 -6.88 2.36
C MET A 88 -18.33 -6.21 1.09
N ALA A 89 -17.92 -6.99 0.08
CA ALA A 89 -17.48 -6.45 -1.21
C ALA A 89 -18.59 -5.61 -1.89
N GLN A 90 -19.84 -6.09 -1.86
CA GLN A 90 -20.95 -5.34 -2.42
C GLN A 90 -21.23 -4.03 -1.67
N ILE A 91 -21.17 -4.05 -0.33
CA ILE A 91 -21.30 -2.84 0.49
C ILE A 91 -20.25 -1.80 0.12
N ILE A 92 -18.98 -2.20 -0.07
CA ILE A 92 -17.92 -1.29 -0.53
C ILE A 92 -18.27 -0.71 -1.90
N ARG A 93 -18.73 -1.52 -2.87
CA ARG A 93 -19.12 -1.04 -4.20
C ARG A 93 -20.31 -0.07 -4.16
N ASP A 94 -21.26 -0.31 -3.30
CA ASP A 94 -22.44 0.56 -3.14
C ASP A 94 -22.08 1.94 -2.54
N HIS A 95 -20.92 2.06 -1.86
CA HIS A 95 -20.47 3.27 -1.19
C HIS A 95 -19.15 3.84 -1.74
N VAL A 96 -18.77 3.48 -2.99
CA VAL A 96 -17.53 3.97 -3.62
C VAL A 96 -17.43 5.49 -3.56
N GLU A 97 -18.52 6.22 -3.85
CA GLU A 97 -18.52 7.68 -3.89
C GLU A 97 -18.24 8.31 -2.53
N GLU A 98 -18.76 7.74 -1.44
CA GLU A 98 -18.50 8.21 -0.08
C GLU A 98 -17.04 7.96 0.32
N LEU A 99 -16.56 6.73 0.15
CA LEU A 99 -15.22 6.30 0.53
C LEU A 99 -14.13 7.02 -0.27
N ALA A 100 -14.29 7.12 -1.59
CA ALA A 100 -13.38 7.84 -2.46
C ALA A 100 -13.35 9.35 -2.16
N THR A 101 -14.49 9.95 -1.79
CA THR A 101 -14.53 11.36 -1.38
C THR A 101 -13.71 11.58 -0.11
N LEU A 102 -13.83 10.71 0.87
CA LEU A 102 -13.05 10.80 2.11
C LEU A 102 -11.56 10.60 1.86
N GLU A 103 -11.18 9.64 0.98
CA GLU A 103 -9.77 9.45 0.60
C GLU A 103 -9.20 10.67 -0.13
N ALA A 104 -9.94 11.26 -1.07
CA ALA A 104 -9.48 12.45 -1.77
C ALA A 104 -9.30 13.64 -0.79
N LEU A 105 -10.16 13.74 0.23
CA LEU A 105 -10.12 14.83 1.22
C LEU A 105 -8.95 14.72 2.18
N ASP A 106 -8.62 13.54 2.72
CA ASP A 106 -7.58 13.42 3.76
C ASP A 106 -6.21 12.93 3.21
N ASN A 107 -6.18 12.29 2.04
CA ASN A 107 -4.95 11.90 1.37
C ASN A 107 -4.46 12.93 0.34
N GLY A 108 -5.37 13.65 -0.31
CA GLY A 108 -5.06 14.58 -1.40
C GLY A 108 -4.91 13.94 -2.78
N LYS A 109 -5.13 12.61 -2.95
CA LYS A 109 -5.20 11.97 -4.26
C LYS A 109 -6.44 12.44 -5.04
N THR A 110 -6.48 12.23 -6.34
CA THR A 110 -7.67 12.55 -7.12
C THR A 110 -8.86 11.67 -6.71
N PHE A 111 -10.07 12.18 -6.87
CA PHE A 111 -11.28 11.40 -6.61
C PHE A 111 -11.35 10.13 -7.47
N SER A 112 -10.83 10.19 -8.71
CA SER A 112 -10.75 9.03 -9.60
C SER A 112 -9.87 7.92 -9.02
N GLU A 113 -8.68 8.28 -8.52
CA GLU A 113 -7.78 7.33 -7.83
C GLU A 113 -8.44 6.74 -6.59
N GLY A 114 -9.15 7.55 -5.79
CA GLY A 114 -9.90 7.08 -4.64
C GLY A 114 -11.01 6.09 -5.00
N CYS A 115 -11.67 6.27 -6.16
CA CYS A 115 -12.66 5.31 -6.67
C CYS A 115 -12.00 3.97 -7.04
N GLU A 116 -10.86 4.00 -7.73
CA GLU A 116 -10.11 2.80 -8.10
C GLU A 116 -9.65 2.02 -6.87
N ASP A 117 -9.06 2.69 -5.89
CA ASP A 117 -8.60 2.08 -4.64
C ASP A 117 -9.77 1.44 -3.86
N THR A 118 -10.91 2.11 -3.80
CA THR A 118 -12.10 1.59 -3.14
C THR A 118 -12.64 0.33 -3.83
N ILE A 119 -12.70 0.33 -5.18
CA ILE A 119 -13.13 -0.84 -5.95
C ILE A 119 -12.17 -2.01 -5.74
N ASN A 120 -10.87 -1.76 -5.69
CA ASN A 120 -9.87 -2.79 -5.44
C ASN A 120 -10.11 -3.53 -4.11
N VAL A 121 -10.53 -2.83 -3.05
CA VAL A 121 -10.90 -3.50 -1.77
C VAL A 121 -12.01 -4.53 -1.98
N ALA A 122 -13.04 -4.15 -2.74
CA ALA A 122 -14.15 -5.07 -3.04
C ALA A 122 -13.67 -6.27 -3.87
N ASP A 123 -12.78 -6.05 -4.82
CA ASP A 123 -12.21 -7.11 -5.66
C ASP A 123 -11.31 -8.05 -4.84
N PHE A 124 -10.54 -7.54 -3.87
CA PHE A 124 -9.81 -8.37 -2.90
C PHE A 124 -10.74 -9.24 -2.05
N LEU A 125 -11.82 -8.68 -1.53
CA LEU A 125 -12.81 -9.43 -0.75
C LEU A 125 -13.45 -10.54 -1.59
N ASP A 126 -13.80 -10.26 -2.84
CA ASP A 126 -14.35 -11.27 -3.76
C ASP A 126 -13.35 -12.36 -4.10
N TYR A 127 -12.10 -11.99 -4.45
CA TYR A 127 -11.04 -12.94 -4.77
C TYR A 127 -10.78 -13.88 -3.59
N TYR A 128 -10.53 -13.34 -2.40
CA TYR A 128 -10.25 -14.16 -1.22
C TYR A 128 -11.47 -14.90 -0.68
N SER A 129 -12.69 -14.44 -0.93
CA SER A 129 -13.89 -15.22 -0.64
C SER A 129 -13.89 -16.57 -1.34
N GLY A 130 -13.31 -16.62 -2.55
CA GLY A 130 -13.14 -17.84 -3.33
C GLY A 130 -12.12 -18.81 -2.74
N TRP A 131 -11.24 -18.38 -1.84
CA TRP A 131 -10.23 -19.21 -1.17
C TRP A 131 -10.68 -19.77 0.18
N ALA A 132 -11.80 -19.34 0.71
CA ALA A 132 -12.28 -19.72 2.03
C ALA A 132 -12.39 -21.25 2.25
N ASP A 133 -12.57 -22.03 1.19
CA ASP A 133 -12.71 -23.48 1.19
C ASP A 133 -11.66 -24.23 0.34
N LYS A 134 -10.65 -23.53 -0.21
CA LYS A 134 -9.70 -24.12 -1.18
C LYS A 134 -8.26 -24.18 -0.70
N TYR A 135 -8.00 -23.87 0.57
CA TYR A 135 -6.65 -23.85 1.12
C TYR A 135 -6.49 -24.95 2.17
N TYR A 136 -5.97 -26.11 1.74
CA TYR A 136 -5.92 -27.34 2.54
C TYR A 136 -4.50 -27.74 2.95
N GLY A 137 -4.42 -28.81 3.74
CA GLY A 137 -3.18 -29.52 4.03
C GLY A 137 -2.88 -30.63 3.02
N GLU A 138 -1.86 -31.39 3.32
CA GLU A 138 -1.29 -32.44 2.44
C GLU A 138 -1.20 -33.76 3.17
N VAL A 139 -1.28 -34.88 2.44
CA VAL A 139 -0.91 -36.20 2.93
C VAL A 139 0.57 -36.42 2.69
N ASN A 140 1.32 -36.71 3.76
CA ASN A 140 2.78 -36.84 3.67
C ASN A 140 3.17 -38.30 3.40
N PRO A 141 4.09 -38.58 2.48
CA PRO A 141 4.66 -39.92 2.33
C PRO A 141 5.60 -40.20 3.51
N VAL A 142 5.26 -41.21 4.30
CA VAL A 142 6.06 -41.65 5.49
C VAL A 142 6.33 -43.14 5.45
N SER A 143 7.42 -43.58 6.07
CA SER A 143 7.80 -44.99 6.15
C SER A 143 7.28 -45.65 7.42
N GLY A 144 7.04 -46.97 7.38
CA GLY A 144 6.54 -47.76 8.51
C GLY A 144 5.02 -47.72 8.64
N ASP A 145 4.53 -48.17 9.78
CA ASP A 145 3.10 -48.33 10.05
C ASP A 145 2.49 -47.00 10.57
N PHE A 146 2.61 -45.94 9.74
CA PHE A 146 2.14 -44.59 10.05
C PHE A 146 1.35 -43.98 8.91
N PHE A 147 0.38 -43.15 9.27
CA PHE A 147 -0.26 -42.19 8.37
C PHE A 147 0.06 -40.76 8.85
N SER A 148 0.51 -39.91 7.98
CA SER A 148 0.81 -38.54 8.31
C SER A 148 0.14 -37.57 7.34
N TYR A 149 -0.43 -36.49 7.90
CA TYR A 149 -1.03 -35.42 7.13
C TYR A 149 -0.81 -34.07 7.82
N THR A 150 -0.88 -33.01 7.03
CA THR A 150 -0.88 -31.65 7.56
C THR A 150 -2.28 -31.05 7.51
N VAL A 151 -2.56 -30.16 8.45
CA VAL A 151 -3.74 -29.29 8.41
C VAL A 151 -3.29 -27.83 8.44
N ARG A 152 -4.09 -26.94 7.87
CA ARG A 152 -3.90 -25.50 7.97
C ARG A 152 -4.88 -24.94 9.00
N GLU A 153 -4.33 -24.23 9.97
CA GLU A 153 -5.10 -23.57 11.00
C GLU A 153 -4.95 -22.05 10.85
N PRO A 154 -5.95 -21.23 11.24
CA PRO A 154 -5.78 -19.78 11.29
C PRO A 154 -4.62 -19.42 12.21
N ILE A 155 -3.92 -18.32 11.90
CA ILE A 155 -2.80 -17.89 12.73
C ILE A 155 -3.26 -17.36 14.09
N GLY A 156 -4.39 -16.62 14.13
CA GLY A 156 -4.94 -16.07 15.36
C GLY A 156 -5.42 -14.62 15.24
N VAL A 157 -5.02 -13.80 16.20
CA VAL A 157 -5.25 -12.35 16.19
C VAL A 157 -4.20 -11.67 15.33
N CYS A 158 -4.64 -10.96 14.29
CA CYS A 158 -3.79 -10.25 13.34
C CYS A 158 -3.82 -8.74 13.62
N GLY A 159 -2.70 -8.17 14.06
CA GLY A 159 -2.45 -6.73 14.02
C GLY A 159 -2.14 -6.32 12.59
N GLN A 160 -2.87 -5.37 12.05
CA GLN A 160 -2.69 -4.90 10.68
C GLN A 160 -2.47 -3.38 10.68
N ILE A 161 -1.34 -2.93 10.13
CA ILE A 161 -0.97 -1.52 10.12
C ILE A 161 -0.69 -1.12 8.68
N VAL A 162 -1.41 -0.11 8.19
CA VAL A 162 -1.31 0.38 6.83
C VAL A 162 -0.78 1.81 6.77
N PRO A 163 -0.10 2.18 5.67
CA PRO A 163 0.40 3.52 5.43
C PRO A 163 -0.72 4.47 5.00
N TRP A 164 -0.33 5.69 4.70
CA TRP A 164 -1.24 6.76 4.33
C TRP A 164 -1.44 6.94 2.81
N ASN A 165 -0.57 6.35 1.98
CA ASN A 165 -0.59 6.61 0.53
C ASN A 165 -1.72 5.89 -0.21
N TYR A 166 -2.05 4.65 0.17
CA TYR A 166 -3.15 3.85 -0.37
C TYR A 166 -3.98 3.24 0.78
N PRO A 167 -4.71 4.05 1.58
CA PRO A 167 -5.34 3.58 2.81
C PRO A 167 -6.32 2.44 2.58
N MET A 168 -7.23 2.59 1.62
CA MET A 168 -8.22 1.57 1.28
C MET A 168 -7.59 0.38 0.59
N ASP A 169 -6.80 0.57 -0.45
CA ASP A 169 -6.20 -0.53 -1.22
C ASP A 169 -5.35 -1.44 -0.31
N MET A 170 -4.47 -0.86 0.53
CA MET A 170 -3.66 -1.61 1.50
C MET A 170 -4.49 -2.30 2.58
N ALA A 171 -5.68 -1.79 2.90
CA ALA A 171 -6.62 -2.49 3.76
C ALA A 171 -7.15 -3.76 3.10
N GLY A 172 -7.48 -3.72 1.82
CA GLY A 172 -7.89 -4.88 1.02
C GLY A 172 -6.84 -6.00 1.04
N TYR A 173 -5.56 -5.65 0.86
CA TYR A 173 -4.42 -6.59 0.89
C TYR A 173 -4.34 -7.38 2.20
N LYS A 174 -4.74 -6.80 3.31
CA LYS A 174 -4.57 -7.38 4.65
C LYS A 174 -5.85 -7.96 5.23
N ILE A 175 -6.97 -7.26 5.11
CA ILE A 175 -8.25 -7.68 5.69
C ILE A 175 -8.79 -8.92 4.98
N ALA A 176 -8.79 -8.93 3.64
CA ALA A 176 -9.44 -9.99 2.88
C ALA A 176 -8.81 -11.39 3.09
N PRO A 177 -7.47 -11.59 2.97
CA PRO A 177 -6.87 -12.89 3.24
C PRO A 177 -6.97 -13.31 4.72
N ALA A 178 -6.91 -12.36 5.66
CA ALA A 178 -7.07 -12.66 7.09
C ALA A 178 -8.47 -13.22 7.39
N LEU A 179 -9.52 -12.57 6.89
CA LEU A 179 -10.91 -13.03 7.04
C LEU A 179 -11.13 -14.37 6.35
N ALA A 180 -10.65 -14.55 5.12
CA ALA A 180 -10.78 -15.82 4.40
C ALA A 180 -10.22 -17.00 5.21
N MET A 181 -9.11 -16.78 5.92
CA MET A 181 -8.43 -17.80 6.76
C MET A 181 -8.89 -17.81 8.23
N ARG A 182 -10.06 -17.26 8.54
CA ARG A 182 -10.72 -17.32 9.87
C ARG A 182 -9.99 -16.58 10.99
N ASN A 183 -9.12 -15.63 10.67
CA ASN A 183 -8.47 -14.81 11.68
C ASN A 183 -9.38 -13.67 12.15
N THR A 184 -9.03 -13.09 13.29
CA THR A 184 -9.59 -11.85 13.80
C THR A 184 -8.58 -10.72 13.65
N ILE A 185 -9.05 -9.47 13.59
CA ILE A 185 -8.26 -8.34 13.12
C ILE A 185 -8.32 -7.20 14.14
N VAL A 186 -7.15 -6.63 14.45
CA VAL A 186 -7.01 -5.30 15.03
C VAL A 186 -6.28 -4.43 14.00
N PHE A 187 -7.03 -3.57 13.34
CA PHE A 187 -6.58 -2.74 12.23
C PHE A 187 -6.21 -1.34 12.69
N LYS A 188 -5.12 -0.79 12.14
CA LYS A 188 -4.67 0.57 12.38
C LYS A 188 -4.35 1.30 11.08
N SER A 189 -5.14 2.32 10.75
CA SER A 189 -4.82 3.26 9.68
C SER A 189 -3.69 4.22 10.08
N SER A 190 -3.06 4.85 9.10
CA SER A 190 -2.21 6.01 9.35
C SER A 190 -3.00 7.15 9.98
N SER A 191 -2.35 7.94 10.84
CA SER A 191 -2.97 9.14 11.43
C SER A 191 -3.26 10.27 10.43
N SER A 192 -2.71 10.20 9.23
CA SER A 192 -2.97 11.18 8.17
C SER A 192 -4.22 10.86 7.34
N THR A 193 -4.64 9.58 7.31
CA THR A 193 -5.72 9.10 6.41
C THR A 193 -6.56 8.06 7.14
N MET A 194 -7.48 8.53 7.99
CA MET A 194 -8.29 7.64 8.84
C MET A 194 -9.74 7.53 8.39
N PHE A 195 -10.24 8.49 7.64
CA PHE A 195 -11.69 8.64 7.46
C PHE A 195 -12.32 7.54 6.61
N SER A 196 -11.70 7.14 5.52
CA SER A 196 -12.23 6.06 4.67
C SER A 196 -12.36 4.75 5.44
N MET A 197 -11.39 4.39 6.30
CA MET A 197 -11.47 3.18 7.12
C MET A 197 -12.47 3.29 8.28
N ILE A 198 -12.65 4.47 8.87
CA ILE A 198 -13.70 4.68 9.88
C ILE A 198 -15.08 4.52 9.24
N ARG A 199 -15.29 5.11 8.05
CA ARG A 199 -16.56 4.91 7.30
C ARG A 199 -16.77 3.45 6.90
N THR A 200 -15.71 2.76 6.49
CA THR A 200 -15.77 1.31 6.23
C THR A 200 -16.21 0.53 7.48
N ALA A 201 -15.68 0.86 8.65
CA ALA A 201 -16.09 0.24 9.91
C ALA A 201 -17.57 0.54 10.25
N GLU A 202 -18.07 1.76 9.98
CA GLU A 202 -19.49 2.11 10.11
C GLU A 202 -20.35 1.23 9.20
N LEU A 203 -19.99 1.10 7.93
CA LEU A 203 -20.73 0.28 6.95
C LEU A 203 -20.76 -1.20 7.36
N PHE A 204 -19.65 -1.74 7.85
CA PHE A 204 -19.62 -3.12 8.33
C PHE A 204 -20.43 -3.30 9.61
N HIS A 205 -20.42 -2.33 10.51
CA HIS A 205 -21.27 -2.33 11.70
C HIS A 205 -22.77 -2.29 11.34
N GLU A 206 -23.16 -1.34 10.48
CA GLU A 206 -24.55 -1.16 10.02
C GLU A 206 -25.10 -2.42 9.33
N SER A 207 -24.22 -3.15 8.63
CA SER A 207 -24.61 -4.39 7.94
C SER A 207 -24.89 -5.57 8.88
N GLY A 208 -24.29 -5.57 10.07
CA GLY A 208 -24.37 -6.70 11.01
C GLY A 208 -23.74 -8.01 10.51
N LEU A 209 -22.93 -7.98 9.45
CA LEU A 209 -22.36 -9.18 8.81
C LEU A 209 -21.26 -9.84 9.63
N LEU A 210 -20.41 -9.03 10.28
CA LEU A 210 -19.29 -9.54 11.07
C LEU A 210 -19.70 -9.74 12.53
N PRO A 211 -19.41 -10.90 13.13
CA PRO A 211 -19.54 -11.06 14.57
C PRO A 211 -18.70 -10.04 15.34
N LYS A 212 -19.16 -9.63 16.53
CA LYS A 212 -18.42 -8.70 17.41
C LYS A 212 -16.99 -9.19 17.65
N GLY A 213 -16.03 -8.27 17.59
CA GLY A 213 -14.61 -8.56 17.83
C GLY A 213 -13.83 -9.17 16.64
N VAL A 214 -14.50 -9.63 15.57
CA VAL A 214 -13.80 -10.15 14.37
C VAL A 214 -12.99 -9.07 13.67
N PHE A 215 -13.53 -7.85 13.60
CA PHE A 215 -12.86 -6.68 13.09
C PHE A 215 -12.89 -5.57 14.14
N ASN A 216 -11.72 -5.00 14.44
CA ASN A 216 -11.56 -3.87 15.35
C ASN A 216 -10.69 -2.82 14.65
N LEU A 217 -11.07 -1.55 14.76
CA LEU A 217 -10.32 -0.42 14.22
C LEU A 217 -9.84 0.48 15.35
N ILE A 218 -8.53 0.60 15.51
CA ILE A 218 -7.89 1.52 16.46
C ILE A 218 -7.36 2.76 15.73
N THR A 219 -7.47 3.91 16.36
CA THR A 219 -7.11 5.22 15.82
C THR A 219 -5.99 5.86 16.62
N GLY A 220 -5.16 6.67 15.96
CA GLY A 220 -4.12 7.45 16.62
C GLY A 220 -2.77 7.45 15.90
N LYS A 221 -1.78 8.11 16.52
CA LYS A 221 -0.43 8.27 15.99
C LYS A 221 0.38 6.95 15.99
N GLY A 222 1.62 6.99 15.51
CA GLY A 222 2.50 5.82 15.41
C GLY A 222 2.70 5.07 16.74
N SER A 223 2.73 5.77 17.87
CA SER A 223 2.86 5.16 19.21
C SER A 223 1.77 4.12 19.52
N ILE A 224 0.54 4.32 19.02
CA ILE A 224 -0.55 3.36 19.18
C ILE A 224 -0.23 2.05 18.46
N GLY A 225 0.45 2.13 17.32
CA GLY A 225 0.96 0.95 16.62
C GLY A 225 1.96 0.14 17.45
N THR A 226 2.80 0.80 18.25
CA THR A 226 3.78 0.12 19.11
C THR A 226 3.11 -0.72 20.21
N TYR A 227 2.01 -0.26 20.80
CA TYR A 227 1.25 -1.08 21.75
C TYR A 227 0.71 -2.34 21.09
N LEU A 228 0.20 -2.24 19.86
CA LEU A 228 -0.29 -3.39 19.10
C LEU A 228 0.85 -4.37 18.75
N THR A 229 2.00 -3.86 18.28
CA THR A 229 3.13 -4.70 17.84
C THR A 229 3.80 -5.45 18.99
N ARG A 230 3.77 -4.90 20.21
CA ARG A 230 4.32 -5.51 21.43
C ARG A 230 3.33 -6.36 22.19
N HIS A 231 2.03 -6.33 21.84
CA HIS A 231 1.01 -7.04 22.59
C HIS A 231 1.18 -8.55 22.51
N LYS A 232 1.22 -9.25 23.65
CA LYS A 232 1.52 -10.69 23.72
C LYS A 232 0.42 -11.60 23.14
N ASP A 233 -0.83 -11.11 23.10
CA ASP A 233 -1.98 -11.84 22.56
C ASP A 233 -2.24 -11.53 21.07
N VAL A 234 -1.31 -10.84 20.41
CA VAL A 234 -1.27 -10.68 18.94
C VAL A 234 -0.36 -11.76 18.38
N ASP A 235 -0.87 -12.59 17.48
CA ASP A 235 -0.15 -13.74 16.89
C ASP A 235 0.63 -13.34 15.63
N LYS A 236 0.19 -12.30 14.94
CA LYS A 236 0.81 -11.80 13.71
C LYS A 236 0.68 -10.27 13.61
N VAL A 237 1.70 -9.66 13.02
CA VAL A 237 1.62 -8.28 12.52
C VAL A 237 1.87 -8.27 11.01
N ALA A 238 0.94 -7.67 10.26
CA ALA A 238 1.11 -7.33 8.85
C ALA A 238 1.30 -5.81 8.75
N PHE A 239 2.42 -5.40 8.22
CA PHE A 239 2.80 -3.98 8.15
C PHE A 239 3.18 -3.57 6.74
N THR A 240 2.65 -2.43 6.31
CA THR A 240 3.15 -1.69 5.15
C THR A 240 3.52 -0.27 5.60
N GLY A 241 4.74 0.17 5.28
CA GLY A 241 5.23 1.49 5.66
C GLY A 241 6.74 1.67 5.47
N SER A 242 7.36 2.56 6.26
CA SER A 242 8.80 2.83 6.11
C SER A 242 9.69 1.69 6.61
N THR A 243 10.86 1.54 5.98
CA THR A 243 11.88 0.55 6.37
C THR A 243 12.33 0.71 7.83
N GLU A 244 12.43 1.95 8.33
CA GLU A 244 12.78 2.24 9.72
C GLU A 244 11.76 1.64 10.70
N VAL A 245 10.47 1.89 10.47
CA VAL A 245 9.38 1.33 11.29
C VAL A 245 9.32 -0.19 11.14
N GLY A 246 9.54 -0.73 9.94
CA GLY A 246 9.60 -2.18 9.72
C GLY A 246 10.67 -2.85 10.57
N ARG A 247 11.87 -2.27 10.65
CA ARG A 247 12.96 -2.75 11.55
C ARG A 247 12.51 -2.73 13.02
N GLN A 248 11.83 -1.64 13.45
CA GLN A 248 11.31 -1.56 14.81
C GLN A 248 10.29 -2.68 15.11
N LEU A 249 9.41 -3.02 14.17
CA LEU A 249 8.45 -4.11 14.35
C LEU A 249 9.12 -5.48 14.53
N VAL A 250 10.22 -5.72 13.84
CA VAL A 250 11.02 -6.95 14.04
C VAL A 250 11.57 -7.01 15.46
N HIS A 251 12.10 -5.89 15.97
CA HIS A 251 12.53 -5.80 17.38
C HIS A 251 11.36 -6.01 18.33
N ASP A 252 10.21 -5.38 18.09
CA ASP A 252 9.01 -5.54 18.93
C ASP A 252 8.53 -7.01 18.98
N SER A 253 8.60 -7.72 17.84
CA SER A 253 8.29 -9.15 17.79
C SER A 253 9.27 -9.97 18.63
N ALA A 254 10.57 -9.71 18.46
CA ALA A 254 11.63 -10.42 19.20
C ALA A 254 11.55 -10.19 20.72
N ASP A 255 11.25 -8.96 21.12
CA ASP A 255 11.19 -8.54 22.53
C ASP A 255 9.86 -8.94 23.23
N SER A 256 8.87 -9.44 22.45
CA SER A 256 7.55 -9.81 23.02
C SER A 256 7.30 -11.31 23.01
N ASN A 257 6.64 -11.85 21.99
CA ASN A 257 6.19 -13.24 21.91
C ASN A 257 6.64 -13.97 20.65
N LEU A 258 7.58 -13.41 19.87
CA LEU A 258 8.06 -13.97 18.59
C LEU A 258 6.91 -14.11 17.55
N LYS A 259 5.95 -13.18 17.55
CA LYS A 259 4.84 -13.20 16.58
C LYS A 259 5.33 -13.12 15.15
N HIS A 260 4.57 -13.72 14.25
CA HIS A 260 4.86 -13.61 12.82
C HIS A 260 4.76 -12.17 12.33
N VAL A 261 5.72 -11.75 11.52
CA VAL A 261 5.74 -10.41 10.92
C VAL A 261 5.84 -10.55 9.40
N SER A 262 4.95 -9.89 8.66
CA SER A 262 5.09 -9.65 7.22
C SER A 262 5.26 -8.15 6.99
N LEU A 263 6.21 -7.80 6.11
CA LEU A 263 6.66 -6.43 5.90
C LEU A 263 6.65 -6.08 4.42
N GLU A 264 5.90 -5.05 4.06
CA GLU A 264 5.98 -4.36 2.78
C GLU A 264 6.53 -2.96 3.05
N LEU A 265 7.76 -2.71 2.57
CA LEU A 265 8.52 -1.52 2.95
C LEU A 265 8.86 -0.67 1.72
N GLY A 266 9.76 0.28 1.88
CA GLY A 266 10.15 1.23 0.85
C GLY A 266 10.79 0.61 -0.38
N GLY A 267 10.91 1.43 -1.42
CA GLY A 267 11.55 1.06 -2.68
C GLY A 267 12.36 2.18 -3.31
N LYS A 268 13.27 1.80 -4.20
CA LYS A 268 14.02 2.69 -5.10
C LYS A 268 14.09 2.05 -6.48
N SER A 269 12.91 1.78 -7.00
CA SER A 269 12.73 0.93 -8.18
C SER A 269 13.36 1.54 -9.44
N ALA A 270 13.90 0.68 -10.29
CA ALA A 270 14.46 1.06 -11.57
C ALA A 270 13.51 0.70 -12.71
N ASN A 271 13.39 1.58 -13.70
CA ASN A 271 12.76 1.32 -14.98
C ASN A 271 13.79 1.58 -16.09
N ILE A 272 14.03 0.61 -16.96
CA ILE A 272 15.13 0.63 -17.93
C ILE A 272 14.55 0.76 -19.35
N ILE A 273 14.99 1.74 -20.12
CA ILE A 273 14.61 1.90 -21.53
C ILE A 273 15.82 1.56 -22.41
N PHE A 274 15.71 0.45 -23.15
CA PHE A 274 16.65 0.08 -24.20
C PHE A 274 16.26 0.74 -25.53
N ASP A 275 17.24 0.96 -26.42
CA ASP A 275 17.05 1.64 -27.72
C ASP A 275 16.34 0.79 -28.77
N ASP A 276 16.18 -0.50 -28.52
CA ASP A 276 15.54 -1.44 -29.44
C ASP A 276 14.02 -1.57 -29.26
N TYR A 277 13.42 -0.85 -28.29
CA TYR A 277 11.97 -0.89 -28.12
C TYR A 277 11.28 -0.15 -29.28
N PRO A 278 10.35 -0.79 -30.00
CA PRO A 278 9.86 -0.26 -31.28
C PRO A 278 8.92 0.96 -31.16
N ASP A 279 8.30 1.15 -30.01
CA ASP A 279 7.36 2.26 -29.73
C ASP A 279 7.88 3.12 -28.56
N MET A 280 8.85 4.00 -28.89
CA MET A 280 9.50 4.82 -27.87
C MET A 280 8.52 5.83 -27.25
N ASP A 281 7.58 6.36 -28.01
CA ASP A 281 6.58 7.29 -27.50
C ASP A 281 5.71 6.63 -26.43
N TRP A 282 5.29 5.39 -26.64
CA TRP A 282 4.58 4.59 -25.64
C TRP A 282 5.42 4.31 -24.40
N ALA A 283 6.70 3.96 -24.58
CA ALA A 283 7.60 3.73 -23.44
C ALA A 283 7.78 5.00 -22.59
N ILE A 284 7.92 6.15 -23.22
CA ILE A 284 8.05 7.47 -22.57
C ILE A 284 6.77 7.79 -21.79
N GLU A 285 5.61 7.76 -22.46
CA GLU A 285 4.31 8.02 -21.83
C GLU A 285 4.11 7.14 -20.60
N ARG A 286 4.27 5.82 -20.76
CA ARG A 286 4.01 4.87 -19.67
C ARG A 286 5.04 4.95 -18.55
N SER A 287 6.27 5.31 -18.83
CA SER A 287 7.29 5.57 -17.81
C SER A 287 6.98 6.83 -17.02
N PHE A 288 6.50 7.88 -17.68
CA PHE A 288 6.05 9.10 -17.02
C PHE A 288 4.85 8.83 -16.11
N VAL A 289 3.80 8.23 -16.65
CA VAL A 289 2.58 7.90 -15.88
C VAL A 289 2.91 6.98 -14.70
N ALA A 290 3.75 5.96 -14.89
CA ALA A 290 4.14 5.05 -13.83
C ALA A 290 4.84 5.74 -12.65
N MET A 291 5.61 6.80 -12.94
CA MET A 291 6.34 7.55 -11.92
C MET A 291 5.47 8.59 -11.19
N PHE A 292 4.57 9.26 -11.91
CA PHE A 292 3.87 10.43 -11.36
C PHE A 292 2.42 10.16 -10.95
N TYR A 293 1.83 9.03 -11.36
CA TYR A 293 0.55 8.57 -10.86
C TYR A 293 0.60 8.37 -9.33
N GLY A 294 -0.48 8.70 -8.63
CA GLY A 294 -0.46 8.65 -7.16
C GLY A 294 0.47 9.68 -6.52
N LYS A 295 0.81 10.77 -7.25
CA LYS A 295 1.64 11.88 -6.77
C LYS A 295 3.09 11.48 -6.48
N GLY A 296 3.57 10.35 -7.04
CA GLY A 296 4.86 9.75 -6.70
C GLY A 296 4.94 9.17 -5.29
N GLU A 297 3.80 8.99 -4.61
CA GLU A 297 3.68 8.48 -3.24
C GLU A 297 3.35 6.98 -3.24
N LYS A 298 4.08 6.17 -4.00
CA LYS A 298 3.93 4.73 -4.04
C LYS A 298 5.27 4.02 -3.81
N CYS A 299 5.29 2.96 -3.03
CA CYS A 299 6.50 2.23 -2.67
C CYS A 299 7.24 1.61 -3.87
N SER A 300 6.50 1.24 -4.91
CA SER A 300 7.03 0.62 -6.14
C SER A 300 7.26 1.61 -7.29
N GLU A 301 7.19 2.94 -7.05
CA GLU A 301 7.43 3.93 -8.11
C GLU A 301 8.80 3.78 -8.75
N PRO A 302 8.89 3.85 -10.12
CA PRO A 302 10.14 3.77 -10.84
C PRO A 302 10.92 5.10 -10.76
N THR A 303 11.35 5.45 -9.56
CA THR A 303 12.02 6.73 -9.27
C THR A 303 13.40 6.88 -9.88
N ARG A 304 13.98 5.77 -10.39
CA ARG A 304 15.18 5.77 -11.22
C ARG A 304 14.80 5.30 -12.62
N LEU A 305 14.88 6.19 -13.61
CA LEU A 305 14.73 5.85 -15.02
C LEU A 305 16.12 5.71 -15.64
N LEU A 306 16.50 4.49 -16.01
CA LEU A 306 17.75 4.19 -16.69
C LEU A 306 17.49 4.21 -18.19
N VAL A 307 18.23 5.03 -18.93
CA VAL A 307 17.98 5.22 -20.36
C VAL A 307 19.25 4.94 -21.15
N GLN A 308 19.17 4.07 -22.15
CA GLN A 308 20.30 3.80 -23.03
C GLN A 308 20.72 5.07 -23.77
N ARG A 309 22.03 5.35 -23.77
CA ARG A 309 22.58 6.64 -24.22
C ARG A 309 22.16 7.03 -25.64
N THR A 310 21.97 6.08 -26.51
CA THR A 310 21.56 6.29 -27.91
C THR A 310 20.18 6.96 -28.06
N VAL A 311 19.29 6.78 -27.07
CA VAL A 311 17.92 7.35 -27.06
C VAL A 311 17.70 8.34 -25.89
N TYR A 312 18.75 8.69 -25.17
CA TYR A 312 18.67 9.47 -23.94
C TYR A 312 18.00 10.82 -24.13
N ASP A 313 18.46 11.61 -25.10
CA ASP A 313 17.91 12.94 -25.36
C ASP A 313 16.46 12.86 -25.84
N GLN A 314 16.14 11.89 -26.73
CA GLN A 314 14.77 11.65 -27.19
C GLN A 314 13.81 11.35 -26.01
N VAL A 315 14.25 10.51 -25.07
CA VAL A 315 13.44 10.16 -23.90
C VAL A 315 13.24 11.37 -23.00
N LEU A 316 14.30 12.14 -22.72
CA LEU A 316 14.18 13.34 -21.88
C LEU A 316 13.24 14.39 -22.49
N GLU A 317 13.40 14.69 -23.78
CA GLU A 317 12.54 15.64 -24.50
C GLU A 317 11.07 15.16 -24.49
N GLY A 318 10.86 13.86 -24.71
CA GLY A 318 9.53 13.25 -24.69
C GLY A 318 8.86 13.29 -23.32
N LEU A 319 9.61 13.05 -22.22
CA LEU A 319 9.08 13.16 -20.86
C LEU A 319 8.64 14.58 -20.51
N VAL A 320 9.47 15.59 -20.85
CA VAL A 320 9.13 17.00 -20.62
C VAL A 320 7.90 17.39 -21.43
N LYS A 321 7.87 17.06 -22.72
CA LYS A 321 6.73 17.32 -23.58
C LYS A 321 5.44 16.67 -23.07
N TYR A 322 5.51 15.41 -22.65
CA TYR A 322 4.33 14.72 -22.11
C TYR A 322 3.81 15.40 -20.84
N ALA A 323 4.70 15.84 -19.95
CA ALA A 323 4.33 16.59 -18.75
C ALA A 323 3.59 17.89 -19.09
N GLU A 324 4.12 18.68 -20.03
CA GLU A 324 3.55 19.96 -20.41
C GLU A 324 2.18 19.84 -21.10
N GLU A 325 2.01 18.79 -21.91
CA GLU A 325 0.79 18.59 -22.70
C GLU A 325 -0.33 17.84 -21.96
N ASN A 326 0.03 16.96 -21.02
CA ASN A 326 -0.91 15.94 -20.50
C ASN A 326 -1.01 15.90 -18.97
N TRP A 327 -0.18 16.65 -18.22
CA TRP A 327 -0.15 16.51 -16.76
C TRP A 327 -0.58 17.78 -16.05
N LYS A 328 -1.66 17.68 -15.26
CA LYS A 328 -2.24 18.82 -14.54
C LYS A 328 -2.20 18.56 -13.03
N VAL A 329 -1.49 19.43 -12.31
CA VAL A 329 -1.50 19.46 -10.85
C VAL A 329 -2.63 20.38 -10.38
N GLY A 330 -3.53 19.89 -9.51
CA GLY A 330 -4.66 20.73 -9.12
C GLY A 330 -5.61 20.10 -8.10
N ASP A 331 -6.81 20.69 -8.02
CA ASP A 331 -7.89 20.26 -7.14
C ASP A 331 -8.17 18.75 -7.33
N PRO A 332 -8.12 17.94 -6.28
CA PRO A 332 -8.44 16.50 -6.33
C PRO A 332 -9.82 16.15 -6.91
N PHE A 333 -10.75 17.09 -6.89
CA PHE A 333 -12.12 16.90 -7.37
C PHE A 333 -12.38 17.46 -8.79
N ASP A 334 -11.42 18.13 -9.39
CA ASP A 334 -11.50 18.51 -10.81
C ASP A 334 -11.19 17.26 -11.68
N PRO A 335 -12.14 16.81 -12.54
CA PRO A 335 -11.91 15.64 -13.41
C PRO A 335 -10.72 15.78 -14.36
N ALA A 336 -10.23 17.00 -14.61
CA ALA A 336 -9.08 17.26 -15.45
C ALA A 336 -7.74 17.15 -14.68
N THR A 337 -7.79 17.06 -13.35
CA THR A 337 -6.58 16.91 -12.52
C THR A 337 -6.02 15.50 -12.65
N THR A 338 -4.71 15.40 -12.89
CA THR A 338 -3.97 14.14 -12.97
C THR A 338 -3.09 13.90 -11.73
N GLN A 339 -2.81 14.97 -10.97
CA GLN A 339 -2.01 14.89 -9.74
C GLN A 339 -2.57 15.83 -8.67
N GLY A 340 -2.92 15.29 -7.53
CA GLY A 340 -3.38 16.05 -6.37
C GLY A 340 -2.25 16.55 -5.46
N ALA A 341 -2.60 16.89 -4.20
CA ALA A 341 -1.66 17.39 -3.19
C ALA A 341 -0.91 16.26 -2.47
N GLN A 342 0.32 16.50 -2.01
CA GLN A 342 1.07 15.60 -1.14
C GLN A 342 0.34 15.47 0.21
N VAL A 343 0.37 14.29 0.82
CA VAL A 343 -0.49 13.93 1.95
C VAL A 343 -0.45 14.90 3.14
N ASN A 344 0.68 15.50 3.44
CA ASN A 344 0.83 16.42 4.56
C ASN A 344 2.08 17.30 4.43
N LYS A 345 2.19 18.31 5.31
CA LYS A 345 3.33 19.23 5.33
C LYS A 345 4.68 18.56 5.52
N ALA A 346 4.77 17.54 6.36
CA ALA A 346 6.04 16.88 6.63
C ALA A 346 6.57 16.16 5.38
N GLN A 347 5.68 15.49 4.62
CA GLN A 347 6.02 14.85 3.36
C GLN A 347 6.37 15.89 2.29
N PHE A 348 5.59 16.97 2.20
CA PHE A 348 5.88 18.09 1.30
C PHE A 348 7.29 18.67 1.56
N ASP A 349 7.60 19.00 2.82
CA ASP A 349 8.90 19.56 3.20
C ASP A 349 10.05 18.57 2.90
N ARG A 350 9.82 17.27 3.13
CA ARG A 350 10.78 16.21 2.79
C ARG A 350 11.09 16.20 1.29
N ILE A 351 10.08 16.22 0.44
CA ILE A 351 10.26 16.20 -1.03
C ILE A 351 11.01 17.43 -1.49
N MET A 352 10.60 18.62 -1.02
CA MET A 352 11.28 19.88 -1.36
C MET A 352 12.75 19.86 -0.95
N ASN A 353 13.07 19.28 0.22
CA ASN A 353 14.47 19.12 0.65
C ASN A 353 15.27 18.20 -0.28
N TYR A 354 14.68 17.09 -0.76
CA TYR A 354 15.36 16.20 -1.72
C TYR A 354 15.55 16.86 -3.10
N ILE A 355 14.65 17.74 -3.52
CA ILE A 355 14.83 18.53 -4.72
C ILE A 355 16.09 19.44 -4.60
N GLU A 356 16.27 20.08 -3.44
CA GLU A 356 17.47 20.89 -3.18
C GLU A 356 18.74 20.04 -3.08
N ILE A 357 18.64 18.83 -2.50
CA ILE A 357 19.76 17.87 -2.48
C ILE A 357 20.17 17.50 -3.91
N GLY A 358 19.23 17.16 -4.79
CA GLY A 358 19.50 16.82 -6.19
C GLY A 358 20.23 17.95 -6.92
N LYS A 359 19.76 19.19 -6.75
CA LYS A 359 20.44 20.37 -7.30
C LYS A 359 21.86 20.54 -6.76
N SER A 360 22.06 20.32 -5.44
CA SER A 360 23.37 20.50 -4.79
C SER A 360 24.36 19.40 -5.15
N GLU A 361 23.89 18.19 -5.49
CA GLU A 361 24.72 17.09 -5.97
C GLU A 361 25.10 17.19 -7.45
N GLY A 362 24.58 18.22 -8.16
CA GLY A 362 24.92 18.52 -9.54
C GLY A 362 24.05 17.79 -10.58
N ALA A 363 22.94 17.20 -10.18
CA ALA A 363 21.95 16.69 -11.13
C ALA A 363 21.31 17.84 -11.93
N ARG A 364 21.16 17.67 -13.23
CA ARG A 364 20.57 18.71 -14.10
C ARG A 364 19.05 18.68 -14.01
N LEU A 365 18.47 19.72 -13.39
CA LEU A 365 17.01 19.89 -13.36
C LEU A 365 16.50 20.21 -14.77
N VAL A 366 15.56 19.41 -15.29
CA VAL A 366 14.98 19.58 -16.63
C VAL A 366 13.48 19.87 -16.61
N LEU A 367 12.80 19.56 -15.49
CA LEU A 367 11.37 19.86 -15.30
C LEU A 367 11.08 20.11 -13.81
N GLY A 368 10.19 21.05 -13.51
CA GLY A 368 9.69 21.32 -12.17
C GLY A 368 10.77 21.82 -11.19
N GLY A 369 10.87 21.17 -10.04
CA GLY A 369 11.84 21.55 -8.99
C GLY A 369 11.31 22.59 -8.02
N ASP A 370 10.00 22.80 -7.98
CA ASP A 370 9.31 23.79 -7.16
C ASP A 370 7.92 23.33 -6.73
N ARG A 371 7.33 24.07 -5.80
CA ARG A 371 5.93 23.88 -5.44
C ARG A 371 5.00 24.47 -6.51
N ASN A 372 3.85 23.84 -6.74
CA ASN A 372 2.81 24.43 -7.54
C ASN A 372 2.03 25.47 -6.72
N VAL A 373 1.90 26.70 -7.28
CA VAL A 373 1.20 27.83 -6.63
C VAL A 373 0.09 28.39 -7.51
N GLU A 374 -0.33 27.66 -8.53
CA GLU A 374 -1.36 28.11 -9.45
C GLU A 374 -2.74 28.12 -8.77
N GLY A 375 -3.41 29.27 -8.81
CA GLY A 375 -4.75 29.42 -8.26
C GLY A 375 -4.85 29.03 -6.77
N SER A 376 -5.74 28.10 -6.43
CA SER A 376 -5.96 27.61 -5.08
C SER A 376 -4.83 26.73 -4.55
N ASN A 377 -3.95 26.19 -5.41
CA ASN A 377 -2.86 25.30 -5.03
C ASN A 377 -1.85 25.96 -4.08
N ALA A 378 -1.78 27.31 -4.09
CA ALA A 378 -0.92 28.08 -3.20
C ALA A 378 -1.14 27.78 -1.70
N ASN A 379 -2.33 27.33 -1.31
CA ASN A 379 -2.70 27.03 0.07
C ASN A 379 -2.41 25.58 0.47
N GLY A 380 -2.26 24.67 -0.51
CA GLY A 380 -2.06 23.24 -0.29
C GLY A 380 -0.61 22.77 -0.47
N TYR A 381 -0.41 21.46 -0.39
CA TYR A 381 0.89 20.81 -0.48
C TYR A 381 1.16 20.28 -1.90
N PHE A 382 1.04 21.14 -2.91
CA PHE A 382 1.22 20.77 -4.30
C PHE A 382 2.67 20.96 -4.75
N ILE A 383 3.22 19.95 -5.44
CA ILE A 383 4.57 19.95 -6.01
C ILE A 383 4.47 19.60 -7.49
N ASN A 384 5.16 20.37 -8.32
CA ASN A 384 5.24 20.08 -9.75
C ASN A 384 6.04 18.78 -10.00
N PRO A 385 5.67 17.95 -11.00
CA PRO A 385 6.50 16.85 -11.45
C PRO A 385 7.93 17.32 -11.64
N THR A 386 8.88 16.65 -11.04
CA THR A 386 10.29 17.06 -11.03
C THR A 386 11.14 15.99 -11.69
N ILE A 387 11.94 16.37 -12.71
CA ILE A 387 12.84 15.47 -13.43
C ILE A 387 14.26 16.00 -13.34
N PHE A 388 15.15 15.18 -12.81
CA PHE A 388 16.59 15.38 -12.84
C PHE A 388 17.22 14.48 -13.89
N ALA A 389 18.04 15.07 -14.76
CA ALA A 389 18.83 14.40 -15.78
C ALA A 389 20.30 14.30 -15.37
N ASP A 390 21.08 13.50 -16.11
CA ASP A 390 22.51 13.31 -15.95
C ASP A 390 22.88 12.84 -14.53
N CYS A 391 21.97 12.09 -13.92
CA CYS A 391 22.19 11.54 -12.59
C CYS A 391 23.21 10.40 -12.62
N THR A 392 23.90 10.21 -11.51
CA THR A 392 24.72 9.02 -11.25
C THR A 392 24.13 8.25 -10.08
N ASN A 393 24.28 6.93 -10.08
CA ASN A 393 23.59 6.10 -9.09
C ASN A 393 24.00 6.33 -7.64
N ASN A 394 25.16 6.95 -7.40
CA ASN A 394 25.65 7.30 -6.06
C ASN A 394 25.06 8.59 -5.47
N MET A 395 24.30 9.36 -6.24
CA MET A 395 23.57 10.52 -5.73
C MET A 395 22.49 10.08 -4.74
N ARG A 396 22.25 10.86 -3.69
CA ARG A 396 21.23 10.56 -2.68
C ARG A 396 19.84 10.44 -3.28
N ILE A 397 19.51 11.28 -4.27
CA ILE A 397 18.23 11.21 -4.99
C ILE A 397 18.07 9.90 -5.78
N CYS A 398 19.14 9.15 -6.04
CA CYS A 398 19.14 7.85 -6.71
C CYS A 398 19.21 6.67 -5.74
N GLN A 399 19.59 6.87 -4.48
CA GLN A 399 19.72 5.82 -3.47
C GLN A 399 18.64 5.86 -2.39
N GLU A 400 18.22 7.06 -1.97
CA GLU A 400 17.28 7.24 -0.88
C GLU A 400 15.83 7.36 -1.40
N GLU A 401 14.89 6.78 -0.68
CA GLU A 401 13.46 6.89 -1.01
C GLU A 401 12.95 8.30 -0.70
N ILE A 402 12.51 9.03 -1.73
CA ILE A 402 11.94 10.39 -1.61
C ILE A 402 10.46 10.31 -1.25
N PHE A 403 9.72 9.43 -1.92
CA PHE A 403 8.29 9.19 -1.78
C PHE A 403 7.46 10.41 -2.24
N GLY A 404 7.71 10.87 -3.46
CA GLY A 404 7.07 12.03 -4.06
C GLY A 404 7.43 12.18 -5.54
N PRO A 405 6.90 13.18 -6.26
CA PRO A 405 6.98 13.28 -7.70
C PRO A 405 8.37 13.75 -8.20
N VAL A 406 9.41 12.98 -7.91
CA VAL A 406 10.81 13.29 -8.27
C VAL A 406 11.44 12.09 -8.97
N LEU A 407 11.73 12.25 -10.26
CA LEU A 407 12.36 11.27 -11.13
C LEU A 407 13.85 11.59 -11.32
N ALA A 408 14.71 10.59 -11.14
CA ALA A 408 16.14 10.65 -11.48
C ALA A 408 16.40 9.84 -12.75
N VAL A 409 16.93 10.49 -13.80
CA VAL A 409 17.25 9.86 -15.08
C VAL A 409 18.74 9.61 -15.17
N ILE A 410 19.13 8.35 -15.37
CA ILE A 410 20.52 7.86 -15.36
C ILE A 410 20.84 7.30 -16.75
N PRO A 411 21.85 7.81 -17.48
CA PRO A 411 22.27 7.21 -18.74
C PRO A 411 23.08 5.92 -18.50
N PHE A 412 22.96 4.96 -19.43
CA PHE A 412 23.79 3.75 -19.47
C PHE A 412 24.22 3.40 -20.91
N ASP A 413 25.26 2.62 -21.06
CA ASP A 413 25.81 2.25 -22.36
C ASP A 413 25.55 0.78 -22.73
N THR A 414 25.57 -0.16 -21.75
CA THR A 414 25.40 -1.61 -22.01
C THR A 414 24.33 -2.24 -21.15
N GLU A 415 23.82 -3.42 -21.57
CA GLU A 415 22.83 -4.21 -20.82
C GLU A 415 23.35 -4.57 -19.41
N GLU A 416 24.62 -4.95 -19.30
CA GLU A 416 25.28 -5.31 -18.04
C GLU A 416 25.36 -4.12 -17.10
N GLU A 417 25.66 -2.94 -17.61
CA GLU A 417 25.67 -1.69 -16.82
C GLU A 417 24.28 -1.35 -16.30
N ALA A 418 23.27 -1.42 -17.15
CA ALA A 418 21.89 -1.17 -16.75
C ALA A 418 21.44 -2.08 -15.60
N ILE A 419 21.74 -3.39 -15.69
CA ILE A 419 21.44 -4.39 -14.66
C ILE A 419 22.21 -4.08 -13.38
N ALA A 420 23.50 -3.74 -13.49
CA ALA A 420 24.33 -3.40 -12.34
C ALA A 420 23.78 -2.18 -11.60
N ILE A 421 23.45 -1.09 -12.31
CA ILE A 421 22.86 0.12 -11.75
C ILE A 421 21.49 -0.19 -11.11
N ALA A 422 20.63 -0.94 -11.80
CA ALA A 422 19.30 -1.29 -11.29
C ALA A 422 19.38 -2.03 -9.95
N ASN A 423 20.33 -2.96 -9.83
CA ASN A 423 20.53 -3.80 -8.64
C ASN A 423 21.35 -3.10 -7.52
N ASP A 424 22.07 -2.04 -7.82
CA ASP A 424 22.87 -1.28 -6.84
C ASP A 424 21.99 -0.32 -6.05
N SER A 425 21.24 -0.90 -5.13
CA SER A 425 20.36 -0.26 -4.15
C SER A 425 20.15 -1.21 -2.99
N GLU A 426 19.92 -0.68 -1.79
CA GLU A 426 19.49 -1.51 -0.64
C GLU A 426 18.08 -2.08 -0.80
N TYR A 427 17.27 -1.48 -1.68
CA TYR A 427 15.89 -1.87 -1.98
C TYR A 427 15.79 -2.93 -3.08
N GLY A 428 14.64 -3.59 -3.14
CA GLY A 428 14.32 -4.57 -4.17
C GLY A 428 12.83 -4.84 -4.28
N LEU A 429 11.98 -3.79 -4.26
CA LEU A 429 10.53 -3.98 -4.36
C LEU A 429 10.09 -4.26 -5.80
N ALA A 430 10.41 -3.35 -6.71
CA ALA A 430 10.02 -3.46 -8.11
C ALA A 430 11.15 -3.05 -9.06
N ALA A 431 11.08 -3.54 -10.28
CA ALA A 431 11.88 -3.11 -11.42
C ALA A 431 11.07 -3.28 -12.72
N GLY A 432 11.46 -2.57 -13.75
CA GLY A 432 10.88 -2.76 -15.08
C GLY A 432 11.86 -2.44 -16.18
N PHE A 433 11.53 -2.88 -17.40
CA PHE A 433 12.32 -2.54 -18.57
C PHE A 433 11.52 -2.63 -19.88
N TRP A 434 12.03 -1.95 -20.91
CA TRP A 434 11.44 -1.83 -22.23
C TRP A 434 12.43 -2.33 -23.27
N THR A 435 12.06 -3.34 -24.07
CA THR A 435 12.89 -3.93 -25.13
C THR A 435 12.03 -4.62 -26.18
N GLY A 436 12.48 -4.60 -27.42
CA GLY A 436 11.93 -5.42 -28.51
C GLY A 436 12.58 -6.79 -28.65
N ASP A 437 13.70 -7.05 -27.97
CA ASP A 437 14.42 -8.33 -28.03
C ASP A 437 13.87 -9.35 -27.02
N VAL A 438 13.23 -10.41 -27.55
CA VAL A 438 12.68 -11.50 -26.74
C VAL A 438 13.76 -12.22 -25.90
N SER A 439 14.99 -12.34 -26.40
CA SER A 439 16.08 -12.94 -25.65
C SER A 439 16.53 -12.06 -24.48
N ARG A 440 16.54 -10.75 -24.66
CA ARG A 440 16.82 -9.77 -23.59
C ARG A 440 15.76 -9.85 -22.50
N THR A 441 14.48 -10.05 -22.83
CA THR A 441 13.42 -10.16 -21.81
C THR A 441 13.74 -11.21 -20.76
N GLN A 442 14.21 -12.36 -21.16
CA GLN A 442 14.60 -13.45 -20.25
C GLN A 442 15.89 -13.14 -19.48
N ARG A 443 16.93 -12.64 -20.18
CA ARG A 443 18.23 -12.36 -19.54
C ARG A 443 18.13 -11.30 -18.47
N VAL A 444 17.47 -10.17 -18.77
CA VAL A 444 17.34 -9.04 -17.85
C VAL A 444 16.41 -9.40 -16.69
N ALA A 445 15.23 -9.96 -16.95
CA ALA A 445 14.29 -10.33 -15.89
C ALA A 445 14.89 -11.28 -14.85
N ASN A 446 15.71 -12.26 -15.28
CA ASN A 446 16.36 -13.21 -14.37
C ASN A 446 17.49 -12.61 -13.53
N GLN A 447 18.02 -11.46 -13.91
CA GLN A 447 19.13 -10.81 -13.21
C GLN A 447 18.70 -9.64 -12.32
N LEU A 448 17.51 -9.09 -12.52
CA LEU A 448 16.99 -8.01 -11.67
C LEU A 448 16.61 -8.54 -10.28
N GLN A 449 17.11 -7.88 -9.25
CA GLN A 449 16.91 -8.25 -7.84
C GLN A 449 15.71 -7.51 -7.24
N ALA A 450 14.53 -7.83 -7.72
CA ALA A 450 13.28 -7.24 -7.28
C ALA A 450 12.17 -8.29 -7.16
N GLY A 451 11.23 -8.07 -6.26
CA GLY A 451 10.08 -8.96 -6.08
C GLY A 451 9.06 -8.84 -7.21
N GLN A 452 9.01 -7.69 -7.89
CA GLN A 452 8.19 -7.43 -9.07
C GLN A 452 9.07 -7.04 -10.25
N VAL A 453 8.90 -7.69 -11.41
CA VAL A 453 9.59 -7.30 -12.65
C VAL A 453 8.55 -7.08 -13.76
N PHE A 454 8.51 -5.87 -14.30
CA PHE A 454 7.59 -5.48 -15.35
C PHE A 454 8.29 -5.36 -16.70
N ILE A 455 7.72 -5.95 -17.75
CA ILE A 455 8.29 -5.93 -19.09
C ILE A 455 7.34 -5.21 -20.05
N ASN A 456 7.82 -4.16 -20.71
CA ASN A 456 7.10 -3.38 -21.72
C ASN A 456 5.79 -2.71 -21.23
N LYS A 457 5.58 -2.68 -19.93
CA LYS A 457 4.57 -1.88 -19.23
C LYS A 457 4.85 -1.92 -17.73
N TYR A 458 5.15 -0.79 -17.13
CA TYR A 458 5.40 -0.71 -15.69
C TYR A 458 4.07 -0.58 -14.90
N GLY A 459 4.02 -1.17 -13.70
CA GLY A 459 2.92 -0.96 -12.76
C GLY A 459 1.64 -1.76 -13.08
N CYS A 460 1.78 -2.99 -13.57
CA CYS A 460 0.66 -3.93 -13.73
C CYS A 460 0.45 -4.67 -12.41
N TYR A 461 -0.59 -4.30 -11.67
CA TYR A 461 -0.94 -4.93 -10.40
C TYR A 461 -2.29 -5.64 -10.51
N GLU A 462 -2.38 -6.79 -9.89
CA GLU A 462 -3.57 -7.63 -9.86
C GLU A 462 -3.64 -8.38 -8.53
N HIS A 463 -4.84 -8.47 -7.94
CA HIS A 463 -5.07 -9.19 -6.69
C HIS A 463 -4.70 -10.68 -6.78
N THR A 464 -4.62 -11.24 -7.98
CA THR A 464 -4.24 -12.64 -8.24
C THR A 464 -2.73 -12.87 -8.29
N SER A 465 -1.92 -11.80 -8.47
CA SER A 465 -0.47 -11.88 -8.61
C SER A 465 0.22 -11.54 -7.28
N PRO A 466 1.17 -12.36 -6.80
CA PRO A 466 1.90 -12.06 -5.57
C PRO A 466 2.63 -10.72 -5.66
N PHE A 467 2.63 -9.97 -4.57
CA PHE A 467 3.33 -8.72 -4.39
C PHE A 467 4.22 -8.78 -3.14
N GLY A 468 5.48 -8.38 -3.26
CA GLY A 468 6.42 -8.33 -2.13
C GLY A 468 7.82 -7.97 -2.54
N GLY A 469 8.66 -7.60 -1.57
CA GLY A 469 10.00 -7.07 -1.78
C GLY A 469 11.12 -8.07 -1.55
N TYR A 470 12.28 -7.76 -2.17
CA TYR A 470 13.58 -8.35 -1.85
C TYR A 470 14.38 -7.34 -0.98
N LYS A 471 15.50 -7.79 -0.42
CA LYS A 471 16.42 -6.97 0.37
C LYS A 471 15.68 -6.23 1.51
N VAL A 472 15.93 -4.91 1.69
CA VAL A 472 15.26 -4.13 2.75
C VAL A 472 13.85 -3.66 2.39
N SER A 473 13.34 -4.01 1.20
CA SER A 473 11.94 -3.75 0.85
C SER A 473 10.94 -4.67 1.57
N GLY A 474 11.42 -5.64 2.33
CA GLY A 474 10.59 -6.44 3.21
C GLY A 474 10.63 -7.94 2.93
N TRP A 475 9.73 -8.67 3.58
CA TRP A 475 9.52 -10.09 3.40
C TRP A 475 8.07 -10.49 3.62
N GLY A 476 7.70 -11.60 3.00
CA GLY A 476 6.33 -12.02 2.81
C GLY A 476 5.87 -11.66 1.40
N MET A 477 4.81 -12.34 0.95
CA MET A 477 4.17 -12.03 -0.32
C MET A 477 2.71 -11.75 -0.05
N GLU A 478 2.28 -10.52 -0.23
CA GLU A 478 0.88 -10.12 -0.25
C GLU A 478 0.28 -10.42 -1.63
N CYS A 479 -1.03 -10.36 -1.77
CA CYS A 479 -1.77 -10.73 -2.97
C CYS A 479 -1.58 -12.21 -3.41
N GLY A 480 -2.36 -12.64 -4.37
CA GLY A 480 -2.35 -14.03 -4.83
C GLY A 480 -2.63 -15.05 -3.72
N ASN A 481 -2.42 -16.31 -4.03
CA ASN A 481 -2.60 -17.40 -3.07
C ASN A 481 -1.46 -17.49 -2.03
N LEU A 482 -0.27 -16.93 -2.33
CA LEU A 482 0.86 -16.95 -1.39
C LEU A 482 0.60 -16.14 -0.13
N SER A 483 -0.23 -15.11 -0.22
CA SER A 483 -0.67 -14.33 0.93
C SER A 483 -1.36 -15.19 2.01
N LEU A 484 -2.02 -16.27 1.63
CA LEU A 484 -2.71 -17.16 2.57
C LEU A 484 -1.77 -17.90 3.53
N ASP A 485 -0.52 -18.14 3.10
CA ASP A 485 0.53 -18.68 3.98
C ASP A 485 0.88 -17.72 5.13
N LEU A 486 0.71 -16.42 4.92
CA LEU A 486 0.96 -15.40 5.95
C LEU A 486 -0.11 -15.39 7.05
N TYR A 487 -1.29 -15.96 6.79
CA TYR A 487 -2.46 -15.95 7.67
C TYR A 487 -2.85 -17.35 8.19
N THR A 488 -2.00 -18.34 7.94
CA THR A 488 -2.21 -19.71 8.41
C THR A 488 -0.94 -20.30 9.02
N LYS A 489 -1.10 -21.25 9.91
CA LYS A 489 -0.02 -22.10 10.42
C LYS A 489 -0.29 -23.56 10.07
N ARG A 490 0.77 -24.32 9.86
CA ARG A 490 0.70 -25.75 9.54
C ARG A 490 0.90 -26.60 10.78
N LYS A 491 0.03 -27.61 10.96
CA LYS A 491 0.18 -28.63 11.99
C LYS A 491 0.36 -29.98 11.31
N SER A 492 1.41 -30.73 11.67
CA SER A 492 1.61 -32.11 11.22
C SER A 492 0.98 -33.06 12.22
N ILE A 493 0.16 -33.97 11.74
CA ILE A 493 -0.54 -34.98 12.53
C ILE A 493 -0.06 -36.36 12.10
N TRP A 494 0.29 -37.19 13.09
CA TRP A 494 0.77 -38.55 12.91
C TRP A 494 -0.17 -39.53 13.55
N TYR A 495 -0.51 -40.57 12.84
CA TYR A 495 -1.32 -41.67 13.31
C TYR A 495 -0.55 -42.97 13.15
N ALA A 496 -0.36 -43.75 14.23
CA ALA A 496 0.23 -45.11 14.19
C ALA A 496 -0.90 -46.13 14.05
N TYR A 497 -0.70 -47.12 13.17
CA TYR A 497 -1.64 -48.22 12.98
C TYR A 497 -1.51 -49.30 14.08
#